data_9adecebc4673f87c76b10e751e807e66
#
_entry.id   9adecebc4673f87c76b10e751e807e66
#
_cell.length_a   1.000
_cell.length_b   1.000
_cell.length_c   1.000
_cell.angle_alpha   90.00
_cell.angle_beta   90.00
_cell.angle_gamma   90.00
#
_symmetry.space_group_name_H-M   'P 1'
#
loop_
_entity.id
_entity.type
_entity.pdbx_description
1 polymer ?
#
loop_
_entity_poly.entity_id
_entity_poly.type
_entity_poly.pdbx_seq_one_letter_code
_entity_poly.pdbx_strand_id
1 'polypeptide(L)'
;MSKTNAARILDRLKLPYQLLEYEVDPDDLAAESTAEKLGLPPEQVFKTLVARGDRTGVCLAVIPGSAQLDLKALAVLAGDRKIDTVPLKEVQALTGYIRGGVTALGTKKAYPVYVDESILTFDTVAVSAGKRGLMLWLAPQDYLAAAQGTTGAIAKDRP
;
A
#
# COMPACT_ATOMS: atom_id res chain seq x y z
N MET A 1 -15.15 -12.08 13.42
CA MET A 1 -13.80 -11.59 13.12
C MET A 1 -13.69 -10.14 13.57
N SER A 2 -12.66 -9.81 14.32
CA SER A 2 -12.45 -8.42 14.70
C SER A 2 -11.93 -7.62 13.51
N LYS A 3 -12.40 -6.38 13.38
CA LYS A 3 -11.98 -5.50 12.30
C LYS A 3 -10.56 -5.00 12.53
N THR A 4 -9.81 -4.85 11.44
CA THR A 4 -8.49 -4.24 11.48
C THR A 4 -8.59 -2.72 11.68
N ASN A 5 -7.49 -2.08 12.08
CA ASN A 5 -7.44 -0.62 12.20
C ASN A 5 -7.76 0.07 10.87
N ALA A 6 -7.29 -0.50 9.76
CA ALA A 6 -7.57 0.04 8.43
C ALA A 6 -9.09 0.05 8.14
N ALA A 7 -9.76 -1.07 8.40
CA ALA A 7 -11.21 -1.17 8.20
C ALA A 7 -11.97 -0.20 9.13
N ARG A 8 -11.51 -0.05 10.37
CA ARG A 8 -12.14 0.89 11.32
C ARG A 8 -12.03 2.35 10.86
N ILE A 9 -10.91 2.72 10.24
CA ILE A 9 -10.74 4.05 9.66
C ILE A 9 -11.77 4.30 8.59
N LEU A 10 -11.97 3.34 7.68
CA LEU A 10 -12.97 3.46 6.62
C LEU A 10 -14.38 3.55 7.18
N ASP A 11 -14.69 2.77 8.22
CA ASP A 11 -16.00 2.84 8.89
C ASP A 11 -16.22 4.21 9.52
N ARG A 12 -15.22 4.75 10.19
CA ARG A 12 -15.27 6.05 10.83
C ARG A 12 -15.52 7.17 9.82
N LEU A 13 -14.89 7.07 8.65
CA LEU A 13 -15.04 8.04 7.56
C LEU A 13 -16.30 7.78 6.74
N LYS A 14 -17.04 6.71 7.04
CA LYS A 14 -18.25 6.30 6.29
C LYS A 14 -17.97 6.03 4.81
N LEU A 15 -16.82 5.45 4.52
CA LEU A 15 -16.43 5.07 3.17
C LEU A 15 -16.74 3.59 2.93
N PRO A 16 -17.44 3.25 1.83
CA PRO A 16 -17.79 1.86 1.56
C PRO A 16 -16.59 1.05 1.11
N TYR A 17 -16.55 -0.21 1.52
CA TYR A 17 -15.52 -1.17 1.11
C TYR A 17 -16.04 -2.59 1.30
N GLN A 18 -15.36 -3.53 0.66
CA GLN A 18 -15.57 -4.95 0.89
C GLN A 18 -14.27 -5.57 1.39
N LEU A 19 -14.39 -6.64 2.15
CA LEU A 19 -13.24 -7.43 2.60
C LEU A 19 -13.09 -8.64 1.68
N LEU A 20 -11.88 -8.87 1.19
CA LEU A 20 -11.52 -10.03 0.38
C LEU A 20 -10.57 -10.89 1.18
N GLU A 21 -10.94 -12.15 1.42
CA GLU A 21 -10.10 -13.10 2.12
C GLU A 21 -9.36 -13.99 1.13
N TYR A 22 -8.13 -14.36 1.49
CA TYR A 22 -7.35 -15.30 0.70
C TYR A 22 -6.50 -16.16 1.62
N GLU A 23 -6.13 -17.36 1.15
CA GLU A 23 -5.28 -18.27 1.91
C GLU A 23 -3.84 -17.77 1.91
N VAL A 24 -3.26 -17.66 3.11
CA VAL A 24 -1.88 -17.17 3.28
C VAL A 24 -0.90 -18.30 3.05
N ASP A 25 0.08 -18.07 2.17
CA ASP A 25 1.27 -18.89 2.05
C ASP A 25 2.44 -18.10 2.64
N PRO A 26 2.94 -18.47 3.85
CA PRO A 26 4.03 -17.71 4.47
C PRO A 26 5.32 -17.68 3.66
N ASP A 27 5.49 -18.61 2.73
CA ASP A 27 6.66 -18.68 1.87
C ASP A 27 6.51 -17.85 0.60
N ASP A 28 5.31 -17.33 0.33
CA ASP A 28 5.02 -16.50 -0.85
C ASP A 28 4.05 -15.38 -0.50
N LEU A 29 4.61 -14.25 -0.06
CA LEU A 29 3.84 -13.07 0.34
C LEU A 29 3.75 -12.02 -0.77
N ALA A 30 4.16 -12.35 -1.99
CA ALA A 30 4.15 -11.41 -3.11
C ALA A 30 2.73 -10.97 -3.47
N ALA A 31 2.56 -9.68 -3.79
CA ALA A 31 1.27 -9.14 -4.19
C ALA A 31 0.72 -9.79 -5.45
N GLU A 32 1.59 -10.23 -6.36
CA GLU A 32 1.19 -10.94 -7.58
C GLU A 32 0.54 -12.28 -7.26
N SER A 33 1.06 -13.00 -6.27
CA SER A 33 0.47 -14.27 -5.83
C SER A 33 -0.87 -14.03 -5.14
N THR A 34 -0.99 -12.95 -4.37
CA THR A 34 -2.26 -12.55 -3.77
C THR A 34 -3.30 -12.24 -4.84
N ALA A 35 -2.91 -11.49 -5.88
CA ALA A 35 -3.78 -11.17 -7.00
C ALA A 35 -4.29 -12.44 -7.69
N GLU A 36 -3.43 -13.40 -7.93
CA GLU A 36 -3.79 -14.69 -8.54
C GLU A 36 -4.84 -15.43 -7.69
N LYS A 37 -4.63 -15.49 -6.38
CA LYS A 37 -5.58 -16.13 -5.45
C LYS A 37 -6.94 -15.46 -5.45
N LEU A 38 -6.98 -14.14 -5.65
CA LEU A 38 -8.21 -13.36 -5.69
C LEU A 38 -8.85 -13.31 -7.08
N GLY A 39 -8.18 -13.83 -8.10
CA GLY A 39 -8.67 -13.77 -9.48
C GLY A 39 -8.62 -12.35 -10.06
N LEU A 40 -7.69 -11.52 -9.59
CA LEU A 40 -7.55 -10.13 -10.03
C LEU A 40 -6.27 -9.94 -10.83
N PRO A 41 -6.25 -8.97 -11.77
CA PRO A 41 -4.99 -8.57 -12.40
C PRO A 41 -4.03 -8.00 -11.35
N PRO A 42 -2.74 -8.31 -11.40
CA PRO A 42 -1.79 -7.76 -10.43
C PRO A 42 -1.66 -6.24 -10.49
N GLU A 43 -2.00 -5.62 -11.63
CA GLU A 43 -2.03 -4.16 -11.79
C GLU A 43 -3.12 -3.50 -10.93
N GLN A 44 -4.12 -4.26 -10.50
CA GLN A 44 -5.27 -3.80 -9.71
C GLN A 44 -5.10 -4.09 -8.22
N VAL A 45 -4.07 -4.82 -7.86
CA VAL A 45 -3.72 -5.14 -6.46
C VAL A 45 -2.49 -4.31 -6.09
N PHE A 46 -2.68 -3.35 -5.20
CA PHE A 46 -1.61 -2.41 -4.83
C PHE A 46 -0.92 -2.86 -3.55
N LYS A 47 0.39 -2.73 -3.53
CA LYS A 47 1.23 -3.05 -2.37
C LYS A 47 1.79 -1.77 -1.78
N THR A 48 2.03 -1.79 -0.46
CA THR A 48 2.56 -0.66 0.29
C THR A 48 4.00 -0.96 0.70
N LEU A 49 4.90 -0.07 0.32
CA LEU A 49 6.31 -0.16 0.66
C LEU A 49 6.68 0.98 1.59
N VAL A 50 7.61 0.73 2.50
CA VAL A 50 8.10 1.74 3.45
C VAL A 50 9.45 2.25 2.95
N ALA A 51 9.57 3.55 2.79
CA ALA A 51 10.79 4.19 2.29
C ALA A 51 11.24 5.30 3.22
N ARG A 52 12.48 5.71 3.11
CA ARG A 52 13.05 6.80 3.92
C ARG A 52 13.83 7.72 3.02
N GLY A 53 13.43 9.00 3.00
CA GLY A 53 14.13 10.06 2.28
C GLY A 53 15.18 10.74 3.14
N ASP A 54 16.17 11.31 2.50
CA ASP A 54 17.28 11.99 3.19
C ASP A 54 16.86 13.30 3.86
N ARG A 55 15.75 13.90 3.43
CA ARG A 55 15.25 15.16 3.98
C ARG A 55 13.93 15.00 4.73
N THR A 56 12.99 14.28 4.15
CA THR A 56 11.62 14.20 4.68
C THR A 56 11.39 13.00 5.60
N GLY A 57 12.35 12.06 5.67
CA GLY A 57 12.23 10.90 6.55
C GLY A 57 11.36 9.80 5.95
N VAL A 58 10.66 9.07 6.83
CA VAL A 58 9.87 7.90 6.45
C VAL A 58 8.60 8.30 5.70
N CYS A 59 8.30 7.59 4.63
CA CYS A 59 7.05 7.71 3.88
C CYS A 59 6.59 6.32 3.44
N LEU A 60 5.34 6.25 2.98
CA LEU A 60 4.75 5.04 2.44
C LEU A 60 4.52 5.23 0.94
N ALA A 61 4.88 4.23 0.16
CA ALA A 61 4.71 4.24 -1.30
C ALA A 61 3.81 3.08 -1.71
N VAL A 62 2.74 3.39 -2.41
CA VAL A 62 1.72 2.41 -2.83
C VAL A 62 1.78 2.29 -4.34
N ILE A 63 2.09 1.10 -4.83
CA ILE A 63 2.28 0.83 -6.26
C ILE A 63 1.59 -0.47 -6.65
N PRO A 64 1.32 -0.69 -7.96
CA PRO A 64 0.78 -1.96 -8.43
C PRO A 64 1.65 -3.14 -8.01
N GLY A 65 1.02 -4.27 -7.71
CA GLY A 65 1.73 -5.48 -7.29
C GLY A 65 2.70 -6.01 -8.33
N SER A 66 2.43 -5.76 -9.61
CA SER A 66 3.29 -6.18 -10.73
C SER A 66 4.45 -5.23 -11.00
N ALA A 67 4.48 -4.06 -10.35
CA ALA A 67 5.45 -3.01 -10.65
C ALA A 67 6.60 -2.97 -9.64
N GLN A 68 7.62 -2.22 -9.99
CA GLN A 68 8.74 -1.88 -9.13
C GLN A 68 8.65 -0.40 -8.76
N LEU A 69 9.06 -0.06 -7.54
CA LEU A 69 9.10 1.34 -7.11
C LEU A 69 10.23 2.08 -7.84
N ASP A 70 9.88 3.22 -8.45
CA ASP A 70 10.86 4.12 -9.04
C ASP A 70 11.34 5.09 -7.96
N LEU A 71 12.48 4.77 -7.36
CA LEU A 71 13.01 5.54 -6.23
C LEU A 71 13.36 6.97 -6.60
N LYS A 72 13.84 7.21 -7.82
CA LYS A 72 14.15 8.58 -8.28
C LYS A 72 12.87 9.41 -8.42
N ALA A 73 11.83 8.83 -9.01
CA ALA A 73 10.54 9.51 -9.16
C ALA A 73 9.91 9.79 -7.79
N LEU A 74 9.99 8.82 -6.87
CA LEU A 74 9.48 9.02 -5.52
C LEU A 74 10.22 10.14 -4.79
N ALA A 75 11.55 10.20 -4.92
CA ALA A 75 12.35 11.25 -4.30
C ALA A 75 11.92 12.63 -4.80
N VAL A 76 11.71 12.78 -6.11
CA VAL A 76 11.25 14.05 -6.69
C VAL A 76 9.88 14.42 -6.12
N LEU A 77 8.95 13.49 -6.08
CA LEU A 77 7.60 13.75 -5.58
C LEU A 77 7.61 14.12 -4.10
N ALA A 78 8.45 13.46 -3.30
CA ALA A 78 8.53 13.70 -1.85
C ALA A 78 9.36 14.95 -1.50
N GLY A 79 10.16 15.48 -2.42
CA GLY A 79 11.05 16.61 -2.14
C GLY A 79 12.38 16.20 -1.53
N ASP A 80 12.80 14.97 -1.76
CA ASP A 80 14.09 14.45 -1.30
C ASP A 80 15.12 14.44 -2.42
N ARG A 81 16.40 14.45 -2.06
CA ARG A 81 17.48 14.22 -3.01
C ARG A 81 17.63 12.73 -3.31
N LYS A 82 17.52 11.92 -2.26
CA LYS A 82 17.67 10.48 -2.32
C LYS A 82 16.66 9.83 -1.39
N ILE A 83 16.07 8.73 -1.84
CA ILE A 83 15.15 7.93 -1.06
C ILE A 83 15.46 6.46 -1.30
N ASP A 84 15.27 5.64 -0.28
CA ASP A 84 15.48 4.19 -0.39
C ASP A 84 14.45 3.46 0.46
N THR A 85 14.23 2.19 0.17
CA THR A 85 13.36 1.37 1.01
C THR A 85 14.05 1.12 2.35
N VAL A 86 13.24 1.05 3.43
CA VAL A 86 13.79 0.73 4.75
C VAL A 86 14.07 -0.77 4.84
N PRO A 87 15.05 -1.20 5.67
CA PRO A 87 15.27 -2.62 5.90
C PRO A 87 14.00 -3.28 6.45
N LEU A 88 13.74 -4.51 6.00
CA LEU A 88 12.53 -5.25 6.39
C LEU A 88 12.38 -5.34 7.91
N LYS A 89 13.48 -5.48 8.65
CA LYS A 89 13.47 -5.59 10.11
C LYS A 89 12.93 -4.35 10.82
N GLU A 90 12.89 -3.19 10.15
CA GLU A 90 12.38 -1.94 10.72
C GLU A 90 10.89 -1.71 10.44
N VAL A 91 10.31 -2.45 9.49
CA VAL A 91 8.95 -2.18 9.01
C VAL A 91 7.91 -2.26 10.12
N GLN A 92 7.97 -3.30 10.95
CA GLN A 92 6.98 -3.48 12.01
C GLN A 92 7.08 -2.39 13.08
N ALA A 93 8.29 -2.00 13.47
CA ALA A 93 8.48 -0.94 14.46
C ALA A 93 7.97 0.41 13.94
N LEU A 94 8.13 0.68 12.64
CA LEU A 94 7.69 1.93 12.03
C LEU A 94 6.19 1.99 11.79
N THR A 95 5.58 0.90 11.34
CA THR A 95 4.18 0.90 10.87
C THR A 95 3.19 0.23 11.81
N GLY A 96 3.65 -0.72 12.62
CA GLY A 96 2.78 -1.61 13.40
C GLY A 96 2.31 -2.83 12.61
N TYR A 97 2.70 -2.96 11.34
CA TYR A 97 2.31 -4.05 10.45
C TYR A 97 3.51 -4.92 10.08
N ILE A 98 3.26 -6.17 9.72
CA ILE A 98 4.30 -7.10 9.28
C ILE A 98 4.24 -7.28 7.76
N ARG A 99 5.33 -7.79 7.18
CA ARG A 99 5.41 -8.10 5.74
C ARG A 99 4.21 -8.94 5.31
N GLY A 100 3.62 -8.58 4.18
CA GLY A 100 2.41 -9.22 3.67
C GLY A 100 1.12 -8.62 4.22
N GLY A 101 1.19 -7.77 5.24
CA GLY A 101 0.05 -7.08 5.83
C GLY A 101 0.27 -5.59 6.03
N VAL A 102 1.28 -5.01 5.39
CA VAL A 102 1.54 -3.57 5.50
C VAL A 102 0.48 -2.80 4.71
N THR A 103 -0.08 -1.78 5.33
CA THR A 103 -1.05 -0.88 4.67
C THR A 103 -0.76 0.57 5.06
N ALA A 104 -1.18 1.50 4.21
CA ALA A 104 -1.03 2.93 4.45
C ALA A 104 -2.09 3.48 5.42
N LEU A 105 -3.06 2.67 5.81
CA LEU A 105 -4.13 3.08 6.72
C LEU A 105 -3.83 2.62 8.14
N GLY A 106 -3.88 3.56 9.09
CA GLY A 106 -3.77 3.22 10.51
C GLY A 106 -2.38 2.82 10.97
N THR A 107 -1.32 3.39 10.38
CA THR A 107 0.05 3.17 10.86
C THR A 107 0.25 3.77 12.25
N LYS A 108 1.28 3.29 12.98
CA LYS A 108 1.61 3.78 14.33
C LYS A 108 1.78 5.29 14.39
N LYS A 109 2.41 5.85 13.36
CA LYS A 109 2.57 7.29 13.18
C LYS A 109 1.96 7.69 11.84
N ALA A 110 1.58 8.94 11.72
CA ALA A 110 1.17 9.50 10.43
C ALA A 110 2.41 9.75 9.59
N TYR A 111 2.50 9.07 8.45
CA TYR A 111 3.56 9.26 7.47
C TYR A 111 2.97 9.81 6.18
N PRO A 112 3.74 10.59 5.39
CA PRO A 112 3.29 10.92 4.05
C PRO A 112 3.05 9.65 3.23
N VAL A 113 1.98 9.66 2.43
CA VAL A 113 1.60 8.54 1.56
C VAL A 113 1.63 8.99 0.12
N TYR A 114 2.40 8.29 -0.70
CA TYR A 114 2.49 8.53 -2.14
C TYR A 114 1.95 7.31 -2.86
N VAL A 115 1.05 7.54 -3.82
CA VAL A 115 0.34 6.47 -4.52
C VAL A 115 0.57 6.62 -6.01
N ASP A 116 0.94 5.54 -6.68
CA ASP A 116 1.12 5.57 -8.12
C ASP A 116 -0.18 6.00 -8.81
N GLU A 117 -0.07 6.92 -9.75
CA GLU A 117 -1.23 7.51 -10.43
C GLU A 117 -2.07 6.50 -11.21
N SER A 118 -1.51 5.31 -11.53
CA SER A 118 -2.26 4.25 -12.20
C SER A 118 -3.49 3.81 -11.40
N ILE A 119 -3.53 4.06 -10.09
CA ILE A 119 -4.70 3.73 -9.27
C ILE A 119 -5.97 4.41 -9.78
N LEU A 120 -5.82 5.58 -10.39
CA LEU A 120 -6.96 6.37 -10.90
C LEU A 120 -7.60 5.76 -12.15
N THR A 121 -6.96 4.77 -12.77
CA THR A 121 -7.50 4.10 -13.97
C THR A 121 -8.51 3.00 -13.66
N PHE A 122 -8.69 2.66 -12.38
CA PHE A 122 -9.61 1.60 -11.95
C PHE A 122 -10.83 2.18 -11.24
N ASP A 123 -11.96 1.47 -11.35
CA ASP A 123 -13.14 1.80 -10.55
C ASP A 123 -13.01 1.29 -9.12
N THR A 124 -12.30 0.19 -8.94
CA THR A 124 -12.09 -0.46 -7.64
C THR A 124 -10.71 -1.09 -7.61
N VAL A 125 -10.07 -1.05 -6.45
CA VAL A 125 -8.73 -1.64 -6.27
C VAL A 125 -8.68 -2.45 -4.98
N ALA A 126 -7.70 -3.36 -4.90
CA ALA A 126 -7.42 -4.13 -3.70
C ALA A 126 -6.15 -3.60 -3.05
N VAL A 127 -6.23 -3.35 -1.74
CA VAL A 127 -5.10 -2.93 -0.91
C VAL A 127 -5.11 -3.75 0.37
N SER A 128 -3.96 -3.91 1.03
CA SER A 128 -3.90 -4.65 2.28
C SER A 128 -4.81 -4.05 3.34
N ALA A 129 -5.51 -4.91 4.09
CA ALA A 129 -6.36 -4.51 5.20
C ALA A 129 -5.60 -4.39 6.53
N GLY A 130 -4.28 -4.62 6.54
CA GLY A 130 -3.46 -4.53 7.74
C GLY A 130 -3.16 -5.87 8.38
N LYS A 131 -3.48 -6.98 7.70
CA LYS A 131 -3.08 -8.31 8.15
C LYS A 131 -3.00 -9.25 6.95
N ARG A 132 -2.18 -10.28 7.06
CA ARG A 132 -2.07 -11.31 6.02
C ARG A 132 -3.42 -12.00 5.85
N GLY A 133 -3.77 -12.32 4.62
CA GLY A 133 -5.01 -13.05 4.31
C GLY A 133 -6.23 -12.16 4.11
N LEU A 134 -6.07 -10.85 4.21
CA LEU A 134 -7.21 -9.92 4.13
C LEU A 134 -6.87 -8.69 3.31
N MET A 135 -7.69 -8.38 2.32
CA MET A 135 -7.56 -7.18 1.49
C MET A 135 -8.83 -6.34 1.62
N LEU A 136 -8.66 -5.04 1.43
CA LEU A 136 -9.75 -4.09 1.25
C LEU A 136 -10.01 -3.93 -0.25
N TRP A 137 -11.27 -3.96 -0.64
CA TRP A 137 -11.73 -3.74 -2.01
C TRP A 137 -12.58 -2.48 -2.01
N LEU A 138 -12.08 -1.39 -2.62
CA LEU A 138 -12.72 -0.09 -2.51
C LEU A 138 -12.37 0.82 -3.70
N ALA A 139 -13.14 1.91 -3.83
CA ALA A 139 -12.88 2.91 -4.85
C ALA A 139 -11.56 3.65 -4.58
N PRO A 140 -10.77 3.92 -5.64
CA PRO A 140 -9.50 4.65 -5.48
C PRO A 140 -9.64 6.00 -4.79
N GLN A 141 -10.68 6.78 -5.10
CA GLN A 141 -10.90 8.08 -4.48
C GLN A 141 -11.11 7.95 -2.97
N ASP A 142 -11.82 6.91 -2.53
CA ASP A 142 -12.06 6.65 -1.11
C ASP A 142 -10.77 6.25 -0.41
N TYR A 143 -9.96 5.42 -1.06
CA TYR A 143 -8.65 5.04 -0.53
C TYR A 143 -7.73 6.25 -0.40
N LEU A 144 -7.66 7.08 -1.45
CA LEU A 144 -6.82 8.29 -1.43
C LEU A 144 -7.25 9.25 -0.34
N ALA A 145 -8.57 9.41 -0.12
CA ALA A 145 -9.09 10.26 0.95
C ALA A 145 -8.72 9.71 2.32
N ALA A 146 -8.90 8.41 2.55
CA ALA A 146 -8.62 7.77 3.83
C ALA A 146 -7.12 7.77 4.16
N ALA A 147 -6.28 7.54 3.16
CA ALA A 147 -4.82 7.50 3.32
C ALA A 147 -4.19 8.90 3.27
N GLN A 148 -4.93 9.91 2.85
CA GLN A 148 -4.42 11.25 2.55
C GLN A 148 -3.24 11.16 1.57
N GLY A 149 -3.44 10.36 0.52
CA GLY A 149 -2.41 10.05 -0.45
C GLY A 149 -2.21 11.14 -1.49
N THR A 150 -0.96 11.30 -1.90
CA THR A 150 -0.57 12.17 -3.01
C THR A 150 -0.21 11.26 -4.19
N THR A 151 -0.82 11.50 -5.36
CA THR A 151 -0.56 10.68 -6.54
C THR A 151 0.59 11.23 -7.37
N GLY A 152 1.29 10.34 -8.05
CA GLY A 152 2.36 10.66 -8.97
C GLY A 152 2.83 9.41 -9.69
N ALA A 153 3.67 9.58 -10.71
CA ALA A 153 4.22 8.47 -11.48
C ALA A 153 5.43 7.90 -10.76
N ILE A 154 5.21 6.99 -9.80
CA ILE A 154 6.26 6.42 -8.95
C ILE A 154 6.51 4.94 -9.18
N ALA A 155 5.78 4.31 -10.08
CA ALA A 155 5.98 2.91 -10.42
C ALA A 155 6.65 2.79 -11.78
N LYS A 156 7.43 1.73 -11.95
CA LYS A 156 8.02 1.37 -13.24
C LYS A 156 7.88 -0.13 -13.44
N ASP A 157 7.98 -0.56 -14.69
CA ASP A 157 7.92 -1.97 -15.02
C ASP A 157 9.13 -2.70 -14.45
N ARG A 158 8.92 -3.96 -14.07
CA ARG A 158 10.03 -4.83 -13.69
C ARG A 158 10.87 -5.16 -14.92
N PRO A 159 12.21 -5.25 -14.76
CA PRO A 159 13.08 -5.66 -15.86
C PRO A 159 12.81 -7.09 -16.29
#